data_f25050d8195771894d8abe58138a7b32
#
_entry.id   f25050d8195771894d8abe58138a7b32
#
_cell.length_a   1.000
_cell.length_b   1.000
_cell.length_c   1.000
_cell.angle_alpha   90.00
_cell.angle_beta   90.00
_cell.angle_gamma   90.00
#
_symmetry.space_group_name_H-M   'P 1'
#
loop_
_entity.id
_entity.type
_entity.pdbx_description
1 polymer ?
#
loop_
_entity_poly.entity_id
_entity_poly.type
_entity_poly.pdbx_seq_one_letter_code
_entity_poly.pdbx_strand_id
1 'polypeptide(L)'
;SLFSISGGFNVTKLLGSKSTNPSVIMGGFNGSFLEDNMNLHLNNNIHKYHENLIPKFKSHEQVKFFRVIIGPHVDKFTNDEINKFLSTSWKVTKDINRMGIKLTGNKINSIAGRDMLSDGNQIGSIQITLSGEPIVLLPDRGTIGGYPKIATIISSDLELIPSLKIGQKIRFESINLDEAKKINIEFERKTNKILSSIIRI
;
A
#
# COMPACT_ATOMS: atom_id res chain seq x y z
N SER A 1 6.09 -2.75 -13.33
CA SER A 1 7.21 -3.71 -13.47
C SER A 1 8.37 -3.26 -12.60
N LEU A 2 9.11 -4.19 -12.02
CA LEU A 2 10.35 -3.94 -11.28
C LEU A 2 11.54 -4.32 -12.16
N PHE A 3 12.53 -3.46 -12.19
CA PHE A 3 13.80 -3.72 -12.86
C PHE A 3 14.92 -3.66 -11.83
N SER A 4 15.75 -4.70 -11.78
CA SER A 4 16.89 -4.81 -10.87
C SER A 4 18.16 -5.10 -11.65
N ILE A 5 19.28 -4.48 -11.24
CA ILE A 5 20.55 -4.65 -11.89
C ILE A 5 21.66 -4.85 -10.85
N SER A 6 22.63 -5.70 -11.19
CA SER A 6 23.78 -5.95 -10.34
C SER A 6 24.61 -4.69 -10.10
N GLY A 7 25.08 -4.49 -8.86
CA GLY A 7 25.80 -3.30 -8.45
C GLY A 7 24.91 -2.07 -8.26
N GLY A 8 23.68 -2.09 -8.77
CA GLY A 8 22.72 -0.99 -8.68
C GLY A 8 23.09 0.23 -9.53
N PHE A 9 22.22 1.20 -9.54
CA PHE A 9 22.43 2.46 -10.27
C PHE A 9 23.39 3.40 -9.52
N ASN A 10 24.22 4.09 -10.30
CA ASN A 10 25.09 5.15 -9.79
C ASN A 10 24.31 6.46 -9.67
N VAL A 11 23.62 6.62 -8.55
CA VAL A 11 22.89 7.84 -8.20
C VAL A 11 23.32 8.31 -6.82
N THR A 12 23.30 9.63 -6.62
CA THR A 12 23.66 10.24 -5.33
C THR A 12 22.63 9.86 -4.27
N LYS A 13 23.11 9.47 -3.09
CA LYS A 13 22.24 9.28 -1.92
C LYS A 13 21.81 10.64 -1.37
N LEU A 14 20.51 10.79 -1.15
CA LEU A 14 19.94 11.93 -0.45
C LEU A 14 19.25 11.42 0.82
N LEU A 15 19.60 11.97 1.99
CA LEU A 15 19.14 11.49 3.30
C LEU A 15 19.31 9.96 3.48
N GLY A 16 20.40 9.40 2.95
CA GLY A 16 20.69 7.97 3.03
C GLY A 16 19.96 7.09 2.01
N SER A 17 19.06 7.63 1.20
CA SER A 17 18.28 6.91 0.19
C SER A 17 18.75 7.22 -1.23
N LYS A 18 18.64 6.22 -2.12
CA LYS A 18 18.80 6.36 -3.57
C LYS A 18 17.49 6.50 -4.33
N SER A 19 16.36 6.51 -3.62
CA SER A 19 15.03 6.61 -4.20
C SER A 19 14.78 7.98 -4.80
N THR A 20 14.02 8.01 -5.91
CA THR A 20 13.49 9.23 -6.51
C THR A 20 12.11 9.53 -5.93
N ASN A 21 11.88 10.76 -5.49
CA ASN A 21 10.56 11.25 -5.12
C ASN A 21 10.15 12.41 -6.04
N PRO A 22 9.40 12.13 -7.11
CA PRO A 22 9.04 13.15 -8.09
C PRO A 22 8.09 14.22 -7.55
N SER A 23 7.33 13.93 -6.50
CA SER A 23 6.36 14.89 -5.92
C SER A 23 7.05 16.11 -5.30
N VAL A 24 8.29 15.95 -4.84
CA VAL A 24 9.10 17.02 -4.22
C VAL A 24 10.43 17.26 -4.96
N ILE A 25 10.58 16.65 -6.14
CA ILE A 25 11.77 16.78 -7.03
C ILE A 25 13.05 16.44 -6.25
N MET A 26 13.07 15.27 -5.58
CA MET A 26 14.18 14.86 -4.70
C MET A 26 14.75 13.49 -5.05
N GLY A 27 16.08 13.37 -4.95
CA GLY A 27 16.83 12.11 -4.99
C GLY A 27 16.89 11.45 -6.37
N GLY A 28 17.50 10.27 -6.41
CA GLY A 28 17.60 9.42 -7.61
C GLY A 28 18.12 10.16 -8.85
N PHE A 29 17.34 10.14 -9.90
CA PHE A 29 17.62 10.85 -11.17
C PHE A 29 17.07 12.28 -11.13
N ASN A 30 17.70 13.17 -10.36
CA ASN A 30 17.33 14.58 -10.23
C ASN A 30 15.86 14.82 -9.83
N GLY A 31 15.27 13.89 -9.07
CA GLY A 31 13.88 13.99 -8.62
C GLY A 31 12.85 13.79 -9.73
N SER A 32 13.24 13.38 -10.94
CA SER A 32 12.36 13.20 -12.08
C SER A 32 12.00 11.72 -12.34
N PHE A 33 10.93 11.50 -13.11
CA PHE A 33 10.65 10.20 -13.70
C PHE A 33 11.70 9.84 -14.75
N LEU A 34 11.89 8.55 -14.99
CA LEU A 34 12.71 8.09 -16.11
C LEU A 34 12.01 8.40 -17.44
N GLU A 35 12.78 8.82 -18.41
CA GLU A 35 12.31 9.14 -19.76
C GLU A 35 12.84 8.11 -20.76
N ASP A 36 12.17 7.99 -21.90
CA ASP A 36 12.62 7.11 -22.98
C ASP A 36 14.01 7.56 -23.48
N ASN A 37 14.88 6.59 -23.73
CA ASN A 37 16.27 6.78 -24.17
C ASN A 37 17.20 7.44 -23.13
N MET A 38 16.81 7.51 -21.85
CA MET A 38 17.66 7.99 -20.77
C MET A 38 18.82 7.03 -20.51
N ASN A 39 20.04 7.53 -20.43
CA ASN A 39 21.20 6.74 -20.05
C ASN A 39 21.28 6.61 -18.52
N LEU A 40 21.22 5.37 -18.05
CA LEU A 40 21.34 5.05 -16.63
C LEU A 40 22.73 4.53 -16.32
N HIS A 41 23.52 5.30 -15.56
CA HIS A 41 24.86 4.87 -15.14
C HIS A 41 24.79 3.83 -14.04
N LEU A 42 25.63 2.82 -14.13
CA LEU A 42 25.75 1.75 -13.16
C LEU A 42 26.95 1.96 -12.25
N ASN A 43 26.88 1.39 -11.04
CA ASN A 43 28.07 1.28 -10.21
C ASN A 43 29.03 0.22 -10.78
N ASN A 44 30.34 0.42 -10.60
CA ASN A 44 31.38 -0.48 -11.13
C ASN A 44 31.45 -1.84 -10.42
N ASN A 45 30.71 -2.06 -9.36
CA ASN A 45 30.70 -3.32 -8.62
C ASN A 45 29.77 -4.34 -9.29
N ILE A 46 30.26 -5.01 -10.31
CA ILE A 46 29.57 -6.13 -10.94
C ILE A 46 29.83 -7.36 -10.08
N HIS A 47 28.84 -7.76 -9.27
CA HIS A 47 28.87 -9.06 -8.60
C HIS A 47 28.55 -10.17 -9.59
N LYS A 48 29.28 -11.30 -9.52
CA LYS A 48 28.96 -12.50 -10.31
C LYS A 48 27.57 -13.00 -9.92
N TYR A 49 26.70 -13.16 -10.89
CA TYR A 49 25.38 -13.76 -10.69
C TYR A 49 25.48 -15.27 -10.53
N HIS A 50 24.68 -15.79 -9.63
CA HIS A 50 24.29 -17.20 -9.63
C HIS A 50 22.90 -17.30 -10.23
N GLU A 51 22.77 -17.88 -11.42
CA GLU A 51 21.54 -17.95 -12.22
C GLU A 51 20.38 -18.69 -11.51
N ASN A 52 20.64 -19.37 -10.40
CA ASN A 52 19.70 -20.25 -9.73
C ASN A 52 18.92 -19.62 -8.58
N LEU A 53 18.98 -18.29 -8.41
CA LEU A 53 18.48 -17.60 -7.21
C LEU A 53 17.17 -16.85 -7.37
N ILE A 54 16.48 -16.99 -8.49
CA ILE A 54 15.18 -16.35 -8.66
C ILE A 54 14.11 -17.31 -8.14
N PRO A 55 13.54 -17.08 -6.96
CA PRO A 55 12.38 -17.85 -6.53
C PRO A 55 11.28 -17.67 -7.60
N LYS A 56 10.72 -18.79 -8.07
CA LYS A 56 9.56 -18.73 -8.97
C LYS A 56 8.38 -18.17 -8.16
N PHE A 57 8.18 -16.87 -8.22
CA PHE A 57 6.96 -16.26 -7.70
C PHE A 57 5.81 -16.65 -8.64
N LYS A 58 4.77 -17.26 -8.07
CA LYS A 58 3.50 -17.35 -8.79
C LYS A 58 3.03 -15.90 -9.00
N SER A 59 2.66 -15.55 -10.23
CA SER A 59 1.96 -14.31 -10.49
C SER A 59 0.74 -14.26 -9.57
N HIS A 60 0.60 -13.16 -8.81
CA HIS A 60 -0.57 -12.99 -7.97
C HIS A 60 -1.83 -13.04 -8.86
N GLU A 61 -2.77 -13.91 -8.50
CA GLU A 61 -4.13 -13.81 -9.01
C GLU A 61 -4.64 -12.39 -8.74
N GLN A 62 -5.54 -11.92 -9.60
CA GLN A 62 -6.10 -10.58 -9.44
C GLN A 62 -6.71 -10.43 -8.04
N VAL A 63 -6.15 -9.54 -7.23
CA VAL A 63 -6.61 -9.29 -5.85
C VAL A 63 -8.08 -8.85 -5.91
N LYS A 64 -8.95 -9.59 -5.22
CA LYS A 64 -10.40 -9.32 -5.21
C LYS A 64 -10.88 -8.74 -3.89
N PHE A 65 -10.18 -9.01 -2.78
CA PHE A 65 -10.55 -8.53 -1.46
C PHE A 65 -9.32 -8.21 -0.60
N PHE A 66 -9.52 -7.37 0.40
CA PHE A 66 -8.57 -7.03 1.44
C PHE A 66 -9.20 -7.29 2.81
N ARG A 67 -8.47 -7.96 3.67
CA ARG A 67 -8.92 -8.18 5.06
C ARG A 67 -8.67 -6.91 5.88
N VAL A 68 -9.67 -6.57 6.68
CA VAL A 68 -9.65 -5.35 7.48
C VAL A 68 -10.07 -5.62 8.92
N ILE A 69 -9.54 -4.83 9.84
CA ILE A 69 -10.05 -4.68 11.20
C ILE A 69 -10.91 -3.43 11.21
N ILE A 70 -12.16 -3.54 11.67
CA ILE A 70 -13.08 -2.40 11.79
C ILE A 70 -12.61 -1.46 12.89
N GLY A 71 -12.71 -0.16 12.66
CA GLY A 71 -12.27 0.91 13.56
C GLY A 71 -10.97 1.58 13.09
N PRO A 72 -10.41 2.54 13.85
CA PRO A 72 -10.69 2.84 15.26
C PRO A 72 -11.93 3.72 15.55
N HIS A 73 -12.52 4.36 14.54
CA HIS A 73 -13.65 5.28 14.75
C HIS A 73 -15.00 4.63 14.42
N VAL A 74 -15.21 3.38 14.87
CA VAL A 74 -16.45 2.65 14.64
C VAL A 74 -17.68 3.39 15.20
N ASP A 75 -17.51 4.14 16.27
CA ASP A 75 -18.52 4.99 16.90
C ASP A 75 -19.01 6.17 15.99
N LYS A 76 -18.29 6.43 14.91
CA LYS A 76 -18.65 7.46 13.93
C LYS A 76 -19.49 6.92 12.77
N PHE A 77 -19.85 5.64 12.79
CA PHE A 77 -20.63 4.99 11.73
C PHE A 77 -21.75 4.15 12.34
N THR A 78 -22.90 4.12 11.69
CA THR A 78 -23.94 3.17 12.05
C THR A 78 -23.57 1.76 11.57
N ASN A 79 -24.18 0.73 12.16
CA ASN A 79 -23.97 -0.65 11.70
C ASN A 79 -24.35 -0.83 10.22
N ASP A 80 -25.37 -0.12 9.74
CA ASP A 80 -25.80 -0.16 8.33
C ASP A 80 -24.71 0.41 7.41
N GLU A 81 -24.04 1.49 7.82
CA GLU A 81 -22.95 2.09 7.04
C GLU A 81 -21.70 1.16 7.03
N ILE A 82 -21.39 0.49 8.14
CA ILE A 82 -20.33 -0.51 8.20
C ILE A 82 -20.67 -1.70 7.29
N ASN A 83 -21.88 -2.22 7.35
CA ASN A 83 -22.34 -3.32 6.48
C ASN A 83 -22.34 -2.91 5.00
N LYS A 84 -22.75 -1.68 4.70
CA LYS A 84 -22.67 -1.10 3.36
C LYS A 84 -21.23 -1.02 2.87
N PHE A 85 -20.28 -0.57 3.72
CA PHE A 85 -18.87 -0.52 3.39
C PHE A 85 -18.31 -1.91 3.03
N LEU A 86 -18.62 -2.94 3.80
CA LEU A 86 -18.15 -4.31 3.58
C LEU A 86 -18.81 -4.98 2.36
N SER A 87 -20.09 -4.71 2.10
CA SER A 87 -20.81 -5.31 0.97
C SER A 87 -20.58 -4.61 -0.37
N THR A 88 -20.05 -3.38 -0.35
CA THR A 88 -19.83 -2.59 -1.57
C THR A 88 -18.64 -3.14 -2.36
N SER A 89 -18.81 -3.20 -3.68
CA SER A 89 -17.72 -3.44 -4.63
C SER A 89 -17.05 -2.10 -4.97
N TRP A 90 -15.92 -1.82 -4.38
CA TRP A 90 -15.17 -0.58 -4.52
C TRP A 90 -14.31 -0.59 -5.78
N LYS A 91 -14.40 0.48 -6.57
CA LYS A 91 -13.58 0.63 -7.78
C LYS A 91 -12.39 1.55 -7.50
N VAL A 92 -11.19 1.12 -7.87
CA VAL A 92 -9.96 1.92 -7.79
C VAL A 92 -10.05 3.07 -8.79
N THR A 93 -9.90 4.30 -8.33
CA THR A 93 -9.95 5.51 -9.19
C THR A 93 -8.56 5.81 -9.80
N LYS A 94 -8.48 6.83 -10.64
CA LYS A 94 -7.21 7.37 -11.13
C LYS A 94 -6.42 8.17 -10.06
N ASP A 95 -7.10 8.54 -8.97
CA ASP A 95 -6.49 9.26 -7.85
C ASP A 95 -5.75 8.25 -6.96
N ILE A 96 -4.62 7.79 -7.46
CA ILE A 96 -3.70 6.86 -6.83
C ILE A 96 -2.30 7.44 -6.84
N ASN A 97 -1.69 7.56 -5.66
CA ASN A 97 -0.32 7.98 -5.48
C ASN A 97 0.27 7.35 -4.22
N ARG A 98 1.48 7.76 -3.81
CA ARG A 98 2.15 7.22 -2.61
C ARG A 98 1.49 7.62 -1.29
N MET A 99 0.62 8.64 -1.27
CA MET A 99 -0.12 9.06 -0.08
C MET A 99 -1.37 8.21 0.16
N GLY A 100 -2.05 7.78 -0.92
CA GLY A 100 -3.29 7.00 -0.80
C GLY A 100 -3.91 6.62 -2.12
N ILE A 101 -4.94 5.78 -2.00
CA ILE A 101 -5.78 5.31 -3.11
C ILE A 101 -7.21 5.73 -2.81
N LYS A 102 -7.77 6.55 -3.66
CA LYS A 102 -9.19 6.90 -3.60
C LYS A 102 -10.01 5.81 -4.29
N LEU A 103 -11.06 5.38 -3.60
CA LEU A 103 -12.01 4.39 -4.11
C LEU A 103 -13.36 5.06 -4.39
N THR A 104 -14.11 4.52 -5.33
CA THR A 104 -15.48 4.96 -5.62
C THR A 104 -16.44 3.77 -5.57
N GLY A 105 -17.66 4.03 -5.10
CA GLY A 105 -18.72 3.03 -4.90
C GLY A 105 -19.92 3.67 -4.20
N ASN A 106 -20.60 2.89 -3.36
CA ASN A 106 -21.71 3.41 -2.54
C ASN A 106 -21.16 4.41 -1.50
N LYS A 107 -21.80 5.56 -1.39
CA LYS A 107 -21.40 6.56 -0.41
C LYS A 107 -21.65 6.07 1.01
N ILE A 108 -20.65 6.25 1.86
CA ILE A 108 -20.69 5.94 3.29
C ILE A 108 -20.88 7.25 4.07
N ASN A 109 -21.88 7.28 4.92
CA ASN A 109 -22.18 8.42 5.76
C ASN A 109 -21.52 8.27 7.13
N SER A 110 -20.81 9.28 7.58
CA SER A 110 -20.28 9.37 8.93
C SER A 110 -21.08 10.39 9.74
N ILE A 111 -21.34 10.07 10.99
CA ILE A 111 -21.95 11.01 11.96
C ILE A 111 -20.93 12.00 12.54
N ALA A 112 -19.64 11.84 12.26
CA ALA A 112 -18.58 12.72 12.74
C ALA A 112 -18.69 14.15 12.20
N GLY A 113 -19.36 14.35 11.06
CA GLY A 113 -19.46 15.67 10.45
C GLY A 113 -18.10 16.25 10.05
N ARG A 114 -17.98 17.60 10.20
CA ARG A 114 -16.74 18.36 9.92
C ARG A 114 -15.88 18.56 11.16
N ASP A 115 -16.41 18.25 12.34
CA ASP A 115 -15.82 18.64 13.64
C ASP A 115 -14.97 17.52 14.27
N MET A 116 -14.51 16.58 13.46
CA MET A 116 -13.65 15.52 13.96
C MET A 116 -12.25 16.06 14.24
N LEU A 117 -11.78 15.89 15.49
CA LEU A 117 -10.39 16.21 15.86
C LEU A 117 -9.43 15.37 15.02
N SER A 118 -8.34 15.99 14.61
CA SER A 118 -7.26 15.29 13.91
C SER A 118 -6.63 14.24 14.82
N ASP A 119 -6.44 13.05 14.27
CA ASP A 119 -5.88 11.89 14.96
C ASP A 119 -4.83 11.20 14.08
N GLY A 120 -3.95 10.40 14.72
CA GLY A 120 -2.87 9.69 14.05
C GLY A 120 -3.35 8.75 12.94
N ASN A 121 -2.69 8.78 11.80
CA ASN A 121 -2.97 7.94 10.66
C ASN A 121 -1.96 6.78 10.57
N GLN A 122 -2.44 5.56 10.44
CA GLN A 122 -1.63 4.39 10.16
C GLN A 122 -1.66 4.05 8.65
N ILE A 123 -0.61 3.36 8.17
CA ILE A 123 -0.64 2.77 6.83
C ILE A 123 -1.77 1.75 6.78
N GLY A 124 -2.55 1.75 5.68
CA GLY A 124 -3.69 0.85 5.52
C GLY A 124 -4.98 1.33 6.18
N SER A 125 -4.97 2.44 6.94
CA SER A 125 -6.21 3.04 7.43
C SER A 125 -7.08 3.48 6.26
N ILE A 126 -8.39 3.25 6.39
CA ILE A 126 -9.40 3.61 5.38
C ILE A 126 -10.21 4.75 5.95
N GLN A 127 -9.95 5.95 5.46
CA GLN A 127 -10.67 7.16 5.83
C GLN A 127 -11.89 7.35 4.94
N ILE A 128 -13.01 7.80 5.53
CA ILE A 128 -14.20 8.22 4.80
C ILE A 128 -14.22 9.74 4.70
N THR A 129 -14.15 10.24 3.47
CA THR A 129 -14.20 11.67 3.18
C THR A 129 -15.58 12.26 3.43
N LEU A 130 -15.71 13.59 3.43
CA LEU A 130 -17.02 14.25 3.53
C LEU A 130 -17.96 13.92 2.35
N SER A 131 -17.40 13.50 1.22
CA SER A 131 -18.18 13.02 0.06
C SER A 131 -18.65 11.58 0.19
N GLY A 132 -18.28 10.88 1.28
CA GLY A 132 -18.62 9.48 1.53
C GLY A 132 -17.73 8.46 0.79
N GLU A 133 -16.64 8.91 0.18
CA GLU A 133 -15.73 8.03 -0.57
C GLU A 133 -14.55 7.59 0.30
N PRO A 134 -14.18 6.28 0.25
CA PRO A 134 -13.04 5.78 1.00
C PRO A 134 -11.70 6.19 0.37
N ILE A 135 -10.72 6.50 1.23
CA ILE A 135 -9.31 6.66 0.87
C ILE A 135 -8.49 5.66 1.70
N VAL A 136 -7.79 4.75 1.04
CA VAL A 136 -6.81 3.86 1.67
C VAL A 136 -5.50 4.62 1.81
N LEU A 137 -5.01 4.79 3.03
CA LEU A 137 -3.79 5.53 3.32
C LEU A 137 -2.54 4.68 3.10
N LEU A 138 -1.54 5.25 2.40
CA LEU A 138 -0.30 4.59 2.00
C LEU A 138 0.94 5.17 2.73
N PRO A 139 2.17 4.68 2.46
CA PRO A 139 3.35 5.08 3.21
C PRO A 139 3.61 6.59 3.32
N ASP A 140 3.38 7.38 2.27
CA ASP A 140 3.64 8.81 2.26
C ASP A 140 2.42 9.67 2.71
N ARG A 141 1.41 9.03 3.32
CA ARG A 141 0.22 9.69 3.87
C ARG A 141 0.57 10.80 4.86
N GLY A 142 -0.35 11.74 5.04
CA GLY A 142 -0.31 12.62 6.21
C GLY A 142 -0.35 11.79 7.50
N THR A 143 0.56 12.05 8.43
CA THR A 143 0.64 11.32 9.71
C THR A 143 -0.51 11.63 10.65
N ILE A 144 -1.21 12.74 10.43
CA ILE A 144 -2.40 13.19 11.16
C ILE A 144 -3.50 13.50 10.13
N GLY A 145 -4.75 13.31 10.51
CA GLY A 145 -5.90 13.66 9.67
C GLY A 145 -7.21 13.69 10.44
N GLY A 146 -8.18 14.44 9.94
CA GLY A 146 -9.49 14.67 10.56
C GLY A 146 -10.64 13.89 9.93
N TYR A 147 -10.39 12.97 9.02
CA TYR A 147 -11.45 12.09 8.51
C TYR A 147 -11.60 10.83 9.37
N PRO A 148 -12.85 10.39 9.65
CA PRO A 148 -13.08 9.17 10.41
C PRO A 148 -12.54 7.93 9.67
N LYS A 149 -11.87 7.07 10.42
CA LYS A 149 -11.29 5.82 9.92
C LYS A 149 -12.26 4.67 10.20
N ILE A 150 -12.89 4.13 9.15
CA ILE A 150 -13.88 3.04 9.27
C ILE A 150 -13.23 1.69 9.50
N ALA A 151 -12.05 1.46 8.92
CA ALA A 151 -11.32 0.21 9.02
C ALA A 151 -9.82 0.42 8.79
N THR A 152 -9.02 -0.62 9.05
CA THR A 152 -7.59 -0.68 8.72
C THR A 152 -7.28 -2.02 8.06
N ILE A 153 -6.62 -1.98 6.90
CA ILE A 153 -6.14 -3.18 6.18
C ILE A 153 -5.04 -3.85 7.02
N ILE A 154 -5.08 -5.17 7.14
CA ILE A 154 -4.05 -5.92 7.87
C ILE A 154 -2.70 -5.86 7.15
N SER A 155 -1.60 -5.95 7.91
CA SER A 155 -0.25 -5.74 7.39
C SER A 155 0.13 -6.67 6.24
N SER A 156 -0.26 -7.94 6.32
CA SER A 156 -0.01 -8.93 5.26
C SER A 156 -0.70 -8.64 3.93
N ASP A 157 -1.80 -7.87 3.95
CA ASP A 157 -2.53 -7.52 2.72
C ASP A 157 -2.05 -6.22 2.09
N LEU A 158 -1.31 -5.37 2.84
CA LEU A 158 -0.76 -4.13 2.32
C LEU A 158 0.18 -4.35 1.12
N GLU A 159 0.89 -5.47 1.09
CA GLU A 159 1.79 -5.83 -0.02
C GLU A 159 1.06 -6.13 -1.34
N LEU A 160 -0.24 -6.37 -1.28
CA LEU A 160 -1.08 -6.59 -2.46
C LEU A 160 -1.49 -5.28 -3.15
N ILE A 161 -1.45 -4.16 -2.41
CA ILE A 161 -1.89 -2.85 -2.90
C ILE A 161 -1.16 -2.39 -4.18
N PRO A 162 0.18 -2.53 -4.32
CA PRO A 162 0.87 -2.12 -5.52
C PRO A 162 0.47 -2.89 -6.80
N SER A 163 -0.22 -4.03 -6.65
CA SER A 163 -0.73 -4.81 -7.79
C SER A 163 -2.07 -4.31 -8.32
N LEU A 164 -2.74 -3.39 -7.61
CA LEU A 164 -4.03 -2.84 -8.00
C LEU A 164 -3.93 -2.02 -9.28
N LYS A 165 -4.94 -2.17 -10.13
CA LYS A 165 -5.07 -1.43 -11.40
C LYS A 165 -6.21 -0.43 -11.33
N ILE A 166 -6.05 0.70 -12.01
CA ILE A 166 -7.13 1.68 -12.17
C ILE A 166 -8.35 0.98 -12.80
N GLY A 167 -9.52 1.20 -12.23
CA GLY A 167 -10.77 0.57 -12.65
C GLY A 167 -11.03 -0.81 -12.06
N GLN A 168 -10.05 -1.43 -11.40
CA GLN A 168 -10.23 -2.72 -10.73
C GLN A 168 -11.24 -2.59 -9.60
N LYS A 169 -12.05 -3.63 -9.42
CA LYS A 169 -13.00 -3.76 -8.32
C LYS A 169 -12.41 -4.61 -7.20
N ILE A 170 -12.53 -4.12 -5.98
CA ILE A 170 -12.10 -4.80 -4.75
C ILE A 170 -13.22 -4.79 -3.72
N ARG A 171 -13.12 -5.64 -2.70
CA ARG A 171 -14.00 -5.68 -1.52
C ARG A 171 -13.17 -5.70 -0.24
N PHE A 172 -13.82 -5.37 0.86
CA PHE A 172 -13.23 -5.50 2.19
C PHE A 172 -13.93 -6.61 2.95
N GLU A 173 -13.14 -7.41 3.67
CA GLU A 173 -13.62 -8.50 4.51
C GLU A 173 -13.16 -8.23 5.95
N SER A 174 -14.14 -8.13 6.86
CA SER A 174 -13.83 -7.88 8.28
C SER A 174 -13.35 -9.16 8.94
N ILE A 175 -12.22 -9.06 9.63
CA ILE A 175 -11.71 -10.12 10.52
C ILE A 175 -11.41 -9.53 11.90
N ASN A 176 -11.32 -10.39 12.90
CA ASN A 176 -10.93 -9.96 14.24
C ASN A 176 -9.40 -9.84 14.40
N LEU A 177 -8.97 -9.22 15.50
CA LEU A 177 -7.56 -8.96 15.76
C LEU A 177 -6.73 -10.24 15.90
N ASP A 178 -7.29 -11.30 16.49
CA ASP A 178 -6.56 -12.55 16.71
C ASP A 178 -6.35 -13.32 15.40
N GLU A 179 -7.34 -13.29 14.51
CA GLU A 179 -7.19 -13.80 13.15
C GLU A 179 -6.14 -13.01 12.38
N ALA A 180 -6.18 -11.68 12.45
CA ALA A 180 -5.18 -10.82 11.79
C ALA A 180 -3.76 -11.12 12.29
N LYS A 181 -3.56 -11.30 13.60
CA LYS A 181 -2.26 -11.68 14.18
C LYS A 181 -1.77 -13.02 13.64
N LYS A 182 -2.62 -14.05 13.62
CA LYS A 182 -2.27 -15.38 13.09
C LYS A 182 -1.84 -15.30 11.63
N ILE A 183 -2.59 -14.58 10.81
CA ILE A 183 -2.29 -14.40 9.39
C ILE A 183 -0.96 -13.67 9.19
N ASN A 184 -0.70 -12.59 9.95
CA ASN A 184 0.55 -11.84 9.86
C ASN A 184 1.76 -12.69 10.27
N ILE A 185 1.66 -13.48 11.36
CA ILE A 185 2.74 -14.39 11.79
C ILE A 185 3.04 -15.44 10.71
N GLU A 186 2.01 -16.02 10.09
CA GLU A 186 2.20 -17.01 9.03
C GLU A 186 2.84 -16.36 7.78
N PHE A 187 2.41 -15.14 7.44
CA PHE A 187 2.98 -14.36 6.35
C PHE A 187 4.47 -14.07 6.58
N GLU A 188 4.85 -13.55 7.74
CA GLU A 188 6.25 -13.31 8.12
C GLU A 188 7.08 -14.58 8.07
N ARG A 189 6.55 -15.69 8.58
CA ARG A 189 7.22 -17.00 8.53
C ARG A 189 7.50 -17.45 7.08
N LYS A 190 6.52 -17.31 6.18
CA LYS A 190 6.69 -17.62 4.76
C LYS A 190 7.74 -16.72 4.10
N THR A 191 7.67 -15.42 4.35
CA THR A 191 8.62 -14.43 3.83
C THR A 191 10.05 -14.73 4.31
N ASN A 192 10.23 -14.97 5.61
CA ASN A 192 11.54 -15.30 6.18
C ASN A 192 12.11 -16.62 5.61
N LYS A 193 11.26 -17.62 5.35
CA LYS A 193 11.66 -18.87 4.70
C LYS A 193 12.17 -18.63 3.28
N ILE A 194 11.51 -17.76 2.51
CA ILE A 194 11.95 -17.38 1.17
C ILE A 194 13.29 -16.64 1.25
N LEU A 195 13.40 -15.63 2.10
CA LEU A 195 14.62 -14.84 2.28
C LEU A 195 15.80 -15.74 2.70
N SER A 196 15.61 -16.64 3.67
CA SER A 196 16.66 -17.56 4.11
C SER A 196 17.10 -18.54 3.03
N SER A 197 16.23 -18.88 2.07
CA SER A 197 16.60 -19.72 0.92
C SER A 197 17.46 -18.98 -0.10
N ILE A 198 17.37 -17.65 -0.15
CA ILE A 198 18.16 -16.80 -1.05
C ILE A 198 19.55 -16.51 -0.48
N ILE A 199 19.70 -16.44 0.85
CA ILE A 199 20.97 -16.08 1.53
C ILE A 199 21.92 -17.29 1.68
N ARG A 200 21.47 -18.51 1.43
CA ARG A 200 22.24 -19.75 1.63
C ARG A 200 23.14 -20.15 0.45
N ILE A 201 23.74 -19.16 -0.23
CA ILE A 201 24.68 -19.45 -1.31
C ILE A 201 26.01 -18.75 -1.08
#